data_8fda2effed4981ef42af3b98df94c646
#
_entry.id   8fda2effed4981ef42af3b98df94c646
#
_cell.length_a   1.000
_cell.length_b   1.000
_cell.length_c   1.000
_cell.angle_alpha   90.00
_cell.angle_beta   90.00
_cell.angle_gamma   90.00
#
_symmetry.space_group_name_H-M   'P 1'
#
loop_
_entity.id
_entity.type
_entity.pdbx_description
1 polymer ?
#
loop_
_entity_poly.entity_id
_entity_poly.type
_entity_poly.pdbx_seq_one_letter_code
_entity_poly.pdbx_strand_id
1 'polypeptide(L)'
;MKKLLTIIVFLSMVLSACGLSPTATTTPTATRTKTPRITETPTLLPTNSPTITPTLSYPPGGYGPSNFPADVDPLTGLQAANPVLLQRRPMLIKVSNMPRNVRPQWGLSLADIVFDYYTEEGSTRFAAIFYGNDVSMVGPIRSGRFIDADLVQGYKAIFAFGSAYVAEMQRFNASDFANRMVVEEPYTPLKRYDPNGFDYLVVNTADLSAYATKRGINGVQNLNAMFFNLPAPAGGQAGTQLYVHYSAATYNRWDYDPVSGKYMRFSDTADVTEVGQSEQYAALTDRLTDQPVGFDNVVVLYVNHELYSPGIYDILLSGSGDAYAFRDGQAYRVQWHRNATDIVSLTMPDGSPFPFKPGTTCFEVIGLKSTVAQTGQSWRFTHQMP
;
A
#
# COMPACT_ATOMS: atom_id res chain seq x y z
N MET A 1 9.40 -48.00 37.94
CA MET A 1 10.82 -48.26 38.20
C MET A 1 11.61 -47.01 37.82
N LYS A 2 11.93 -46.23 38.82
CA LYS A 2 13.28 -45.99 39.38
C LYS A 2 14.28 -45.58 38.30
N LYS A 3 14.75 -44.38 38.28
CA LYS A 3 15.86 -43.67 38.92
C LYS A 3 16.39 -42.65 37.90
N LEU A 4 17.09 -41.56 38.08
CA LEU A 4 17.66 -40.91 39.27
C LEU A 4 18.12 -39.48 38.83
N LEU A 5 17.93 -38.59 39.70
CA LEU A 5 18.41 -37.22 39.83
C LEU A 5 19.95 -37.15 39.82
N THR A 6 20.57 -36.14 39.17
CA THR A 6 21.90 -35.65 39.57
C THR A 6 21.98 -34.14 39.41
N ILE A 7 22.07 -33.48 40.57
CA ILE A 7 22.38 -32.07 40.81
C ILE A 7 23.89 -31.96 40.91
N ILE A 8 24.50 -31.00 40.22
CA ILE A 8 25.86 -30.54 40.55
C ILE A 8 25.85 -29.02 40.77
N VAL A 9 26.06 -28.67 42.03
CA VAL A 9 26.36 -27.34 42.54
C VAL A 9 27.87 -27.15 42.43
N PHE A 10 28.32 -26.03 41.86
CA PHE A 10 29.66 -25.55 42.06
C PHE A 10 29.68 -24.17 42.71
N LEU A 11 30.35 -24.15 43.84
CA LEU A 11 30.49 -23.11 44.85
C LEU A 11 31.59 -22.14 44.44
N SER A 12 31.32 -20.87 44.71
CA SER A 12 32.17 -19.69 44.63
C SER A 12 33.51 -19.78 45.39
N MET A 13 34.53 -19.10 44.85
CA MET A 13 35.64 -18.59 45.68
C MET A 13 35.94 -17.12 45.32
N VAL A 14 35.76 -16.29 46.31
CA VAL A 14 36.20 -14.88 46.37
C VAL A 14 37.68 -14.87 46.79
N LEU A 15 38.52 -14.15 46.07
CA LEU A 15 39.85 -13.77 46.53
C LEU A 15 40.02 -12.26 46.36
N SER A 16 40.09 -11.60 47.53
CA SER A 16 40.54 -10.21 47.67
C SER A 16 42.07 -10.15 47.57
N ALA A 17 42.56 -9.21 46.77
CA ALA A 17 43.97 -8.81 46.81
C ALA A 17 44.09 -7.30 46.98
N CYS A 18 44.58 -6.87 48.12
CA CYS A 18 45.05 -5.49 48.37
C CYS A 18 46.31 -5.19 47.55
N GLY A 19 46.32 -4.11 46.82
CA GLY A 19 47.48 -3.58 46.12
C GLY A 19 47.73 -2.14 46.50
N LEU A 20 48.98 -1.91 47.01
CA LEU A 20 49.51 -0.67 47.54
C LEU A 20 49.62 0.46 46.52
N SER A 21 49.26 1.69 46.93
CA SER A 21 49.42 2.92 46.12
C SER A 21 50.88 3.37 46.11
N PRO A 22 51.43 3.79 44.97
CA PRO A 22 52.73 4.48 44.95
C PRO A 22 52.58 5.98 45.22
N THR A 23 53.47 6.50 46.02
CA THR A 23 53.63 7.91 46.41
C THR A 23 54.01 8.77 45.19
N ALA A 24 53.33 9.87 45.01
CA ALA A 24 53.58 10.83 43.92
C ALA A 24 54.83 11.69 44.24
N THR A 25 55.81 11.65 43.35
CA THR A 25 56.95 12.56 43.32
C THR A 25 56.60 13.84 42.63
N THR A 26 56.75 14.99 43.31
CA THR A 26 56.45 16.32 42.71
C THR A 26 57.58 16.76 41.78
N THR A 27 57.25 16.95 40.49
CA THR A 27 58.15 17.56 39.51
C THR A 27 57.87 19.09 39.46
N PRO A 28 58.93 19.94 39.34
CA PRO A 28 58.76 21.39 39.36
C PRO A 28 58.05 21.90 38.11
N THR A 29 57.08 22.76 38.34
CA THR A 29 56.27 23.44 37.30
C THR A 29 57.09 24.47 36.51
N ALA A 30 57.26 24.25 35.21
CA ALA A 30 57.83 25.26 34.33
C ALA A 30 56.79 26.40 34.08
N THR A 31 57.21 27.64 34.37
CA THR A 31 56.44 28.86 34.14
C THR A 31 56.24 29.09 32.60
N ARG A 32 55.07 28.99 32.11
CA ARG A 32 54.74 29.28 30.72
C ARG A 32 54.63 30.79 30.49
N THR A 33 55.54 31.35 29.66
CA THR A 33 55.42 32.68 29.11
C THR A 33 54.19 32.76 28.19
N LYS A 34 53.29 33.71 28.44
CA LYS A 34 52.12 33.93 27.59
C LYS A 34 52.53 34.48 26.22
N THR A 35 52.37 33.71 25.19
CA THR A 35 52.43 34.18 23.80
C THR A 35 51.18 35.03 23.50
N PRO A 36 51.30 36.18 22.78
CA PRO A 36 50.12 36.98 22.46
C PRO A 36 49.19 36.19 21.58
N ARG A 37 47.90 36.17 21.95
CA ARG A 37 46.81 35.54 21.20
C ARG A 37 46.53 36.37 19.95
N ILE A 38 46.75 35.83 18.76
CA ILE A 38 46.27 36.40 17.50
C ILE A 38 44.76 36.32 17.53
N THR A 39 44.08 37.47 17.50
CA THR A 39 42.62 37.54 17.37
C THR A 39 42.27 37.24 15.91
N GLU A 40 41.78 36.04 15.64
CA GLU A 40 41.26 35.72 14.31
C GLU A 40 39.97 36.53 14.10
N THR A 41 39.98 37.37 13.09
CA THR A 41 38.78 38.03 12.61
C THR A 41 37.83 36.93 12.05
N PRO A 42 36.57 36.81 12.49
CA PRO A 42 35.66 35.80 11.94
C PRO A 42 35.43 36.09 10.44
N THR A 43 35.98 35.21 9.62
CA THR A 43 35.59 35.16 8.18
C THR A 43 34.14 34.72 8.12
N LEU A 44 33.26 35.60 7.63
CA LEU A 44 31.88 35.27 7.35
C LEU A 44 31.87 34.12 6.31
N LEU A 45 31.44 32.92 6.72
CA LEU A 45 31.13 31.89 5.74
C LEU A 45 30.06 32.43 4.77
N PRO A 46 30.20 32.17 3.47
CA PRO A 46 29.14 32.52 2.54
C PRO A 46 27.85 31.79 2.95
N THR A 47 26.85 32.59 3.29
CA THR A 47 25.50 32.08 3.54
C THR A 47 25.02 31.51 2.20
N ASN A 48 24.85 30.16 2.14
CA ASN A 48 24.21 29.56 0.98
C ASN A 48 22.81 30.17 0.86
N SER A 49 22.65 31.02 -0.17
CA SER A 49 21.34 31.52 -0.56
C SER A 49 20.48 30.27 -0.86
N PRO A 50 19.26 30.12 -0.29
CA PRO A 50 18.44 29.00 -0.63
C PRO A 50 18.20 29.02 -2.15
N THR A 51 18.73 28.04 -2.85
CA THR A 51 18.36 27.78 -4.24
C THR A 51 16.87 27.53 -4.23
N ILE A 52 16.07 28.44 -4.78
CA ILE A 52 14.63 28.25 -4.97
C ILE A 52 14.54 27.14 -6.03
N THR A 53 14.36 25.90 -5.58
CA THR A 53 13.94 24.83 -6.46
C THR A 53 12.56 25.24 -6.98
N PRO A 54 12.36 25.41 -8.31
CA PRO A 54 11.05 25.76 -8.82
C PRO A 54 10.07 24.65 -8.36
N THR A 55 9.15 25.01 -7.47
CA THR A 55 8.00 24.14 -7.17
C THR A 55 7.23 24.05 -8.47
N LEU A 56 7.27 22.90 -9.14
CA LEU A 56 6.45 22.65 -10.32
C LEU A 56 4.99 22.88 -9.91
N SER A 57 4.43 23.97 -10.41
CA SER A 57 3.04 24.33 -10.14
C SER A 57 2.15 23.29 -10.84
N TYR A 58 1.33 22.57 -10.07
CA TYR A 58 0.32 21.68 -10.63
C TYR A 58 -0.63 22.50 -11.52
N PRO A 59 -1.01 22.01 -12.73
CA PRO A 59 -1.81 22.83 -13.65
C PRO A 59 -3.18 23.14 -13.04
N PRO A 60 -3.68 24.38 -13.15
CA PRO A 60 -4.97 24.77 -12.57
C PRO A 60 -6.17 23.94 -13.06
N GLY A 61 -6.10 23.41 -14.29
CA GLY A 61 -7.12 22.54 -14.89
C GLY A 61 -6.97 21.06 -14.53
N GLY A 62 -5.95 20.69 -13.77
CA GLY A 62 -5.65 19.30 -13.46
C GLY A 62 -5.10 18.49 -14.63
N TYR A 63 -4.98 17.17 -14.45
CA TYR A 63 -4.59 16.20 -15.47
C TYR A 63 -5.70 15.16 -15.69
N GLY A 64 -5.88 14.72 -16.95
CA GLY A 64 -6.87 13.72 -17.33
C GLY A 64 -8.28 14.32 -17.62
N PRO A 65 -9.28 13.47 -17.83
CA PRO A 65 -9.20 12.01 -17.86
C PRO A 65 -8.55 11.43 -19.14
N SER A 66 -8.31 12.24 -20.17
CA SER A 66 -7.80 11.76 -21.46
C SER A 66 -6.42 12.32 -21.85
N ASN A 67 -5.97 13.40 -21.24
CA ASN A 67 -4.75 14.10 -21.63
C ASN A 67 -3.76 14.11 -20.46
N PHE A 68 -2.80 13.20 -20.50
CA PHE A 68 -1.67 13.19 -19.57
C PHE A 68 -0.38 13.53 -20.33
N PRO A 69 0.47 14.43 -19.81
CA PRO A 69 1.84 14.58 -20.29
C PRO A 69 2.59 13.25 -20.20
N ALA A 70 3.58 13.06 -21.08
CA ALA A 70 4.33 11.79 -21.17
C ALA A 70 5.14 11.45 -19.90
N ASP A 71 5.38 12.43 -19.04
CA ASP A 71 6.08 12.32 -17.77
C ASP A 71 5.16 12.31 -16.54
N VAL A 72 3.83 12.34 -16.74
CA VAL A 72 2.83 12.26 -15.67
C VAL A 72 2.20 10.86 -15.66
N ASP A 73 2.22 10.25 -14.51
CA ASP A 73 1.58 8.96 -14.27
C ASP A 73 0.04 9.10 -14.26
N PRO A 74 -0.68 8.47 -15.20
CA PRO A 74 -2.14 8.55 -15.28
C PRO A 74 -2.88 7.82 -14.14
N LEU A 75 -2.17 7.05 -13.29
CA LEU A 75 -2.75 6.37 -12.12
C LEU A 75 -2.66 7.23 -10.85
N THR A 76 -1.79 8.24 -10.82
CA THR A 76 -1.58 9.11 -9.66
C THR A 76 -1.74 10.59 -9.95
N GLY A 77 -1.71 11.00 -11.22
CA GLY A 77 -1.67 12.42 -11.61
C GLY A 77 -0.38 13.14 -11.20
N LEU A 78 0.64 12.42 -10.77
CA LEU A 78 1.93 12.96 -10.36
C LEU A 78 2.97 12.82 -11.47
N GLN A 79 3.89 13.76 -11.52
CA GLN A 79 5.08 13.62 -12.37
C GLN A 79 5.92 12.44 -11.85
N ALA A 80 6.23 11.49 -12.73
CA ALA A 80 7.04 10.33 -12.37
C ALA A 80 8.50 10.75 -12.13
N ALA A 81 9.09 10.28 -11.04
CA ALA A 81 10.51 10.54 -10.75
C ALA A 81 11.43 9.96 -11.84
N ASN A 82 11.01 8.91 -12.50
CA ASN A 82 11.65 8.33 -13.68
C ASN A 82 10.60 8.07 -14.77
N PRO A 83 10.38 9.02 -15.71
CA PRO A 83 9.35 8.89 -16.76
C PRO A 83 9.55 7.69 -17.70
N VAL A 84 10.76 7.12 -17.77
CA VAL A 84 11.02 5.89 -18.55
C VAL A 84 10.15 4.72 -18.05
N LEU A 85 9.82 4.68 -16.76
CA LEU A 85 8.95 3.65 -16.20
C LEU A 85 7.54 3.69 -16.78
N LEU A 86 7.07 4.85 -17.23
CA LEU A 86 5.75 5.00 -17.86
C LEU A 86 5.69 4.40 -19.28
N GLN A 87 6.83 3.94 -19.82
CA GLN A 87 6.90 3.26 -21.13
C GLN A 87 6.72 1.74 -21.01
N ARG A 88 6.45 1.24 -19.82
CA ARG A 88 6.19 -0.18 -19.53
C ARG A 88 4.71 -0.46 -19.29
N ARG A 89 4.37 -1.71 -19.08
CA ARG A 89 3.04 -2.14 -18.63
C ARG A 89 2.95 -2.03 -17.11
N PRO A 90 1.80 -1.61 -16.53
CA PRO A 90 1.58 -1.73 -15.09
C PRO A 90 1.72 -3.17 -14.61
N MET A 91 2.01 -3.34 -13.33
CA MET A 91 2.12 -4.63 -12.67
C MET A 91 1.07 -4.72 -11.57
N LEU A 92 0.17 -5.70 -11.67
CA LEU A 92 -0.77 -6.04 -10.61
C LEU A 92 -0.19 -7.20 -9.81
N ILE A 93 0.08 -6.96 -8.54
CA ILE A 93 0.66 -7.95 -7.63
C ILE A 93 -0.37 -8.27 -6.54
N LYS A 94 -0.68 -9.56 -6.41
CA LYS A 94 -1.64 -10.03 -5.42
C LYS A 94 -1.01 -10.15 -4.06
N VAL A 95 -1.41 -9.31 -3.10
CA VAL A 95 -0.80 -9.24 -1.78
C VAL A 95 -1.77 -9.77 -0.70
N SER A 96 -1.21 -10.53 0.24
CA SER A 96 -1.97 -11.12 1.36
C SER A 96 -2.36 -10.05 2.37
N ASN A 97 -3.58 -10.15 2.91
CA ASN A 97 -4.00 -9.39 4.09
C ASN A 97 -4.25 -10.31 5.31
N MET A 98 -4.53 -11.58 5.05
CA MET A 98 -4.75 -12.61 6.06
C MET A 98 -3.92 -13.87 5.76
N PRO A 99 -3.53 -14.64 6.77
CA PRO A 99 -3.74 -14.43 8.22
C PRO A 99 -2.96 -13.23 8.75
N ARG A 100 -3.29 -12.72 9.95
CA ARG A 100 -2.71 -11.48 10.52
C ARG A 100 -1.19 -11.50 10.67
N ASN A 101 -0.57 -12.66 10.86
CA ASN A 101 0.88 -12.81 11.00
C ASN A 101 1.68 -12.49 9.72
N VAL A 102 1.02 -12.36 8.56
CA VAL A 102 1.69 -11.91 7.33
C VAL A 102 1.89 -10.40 7.30
N ARG A 103 1.21 -9.68 8.19
CA ARG A 103 1.36 -8.23 8.35
C ARG A 103 2.57 -7.92 9.25
N PRO A 104 3.26 -6.82 9.01
CA PRO A 104 3.11 -5.87 7.91
C PRO A 104 3.56 -6.47 6.57
N GLN A 105 2.95 -6.02 5.49
CA GLN A 105 3.32 -6.39 4.12
C GLN A 105 4.58 -5.63 3.67
N TRP A 106 5.24 -6.09 2.59
CA TRP A 106 6.32 -5.37 1.93
C TRP A 106 5.79 -4.59 0.74
N GLY A 107 6.16 -3.32 0.63
CA GLY A 107 5.97 -2.48 -0.54
C GLY A 107 4.54 -2.02 -0.81
N LEU A 108 3.57 -2.30 0.08
CA LEU A 108 2.17 -1.92 -0.11
C LEU A 108 1.98 -0.39 -0.14
N SER A 109 2.74 0.35 0.68
CA SER A 109 2.70 1.81 0.75
C SER A 109 3.24 2.51 -0.50
N LEU A 110 3.92 1.77 -1.38
CA LEU A 110 4.54 2.26 -2.60
C LEU A 110 3.71 1.95 -3.86
N ALA A 111 2.55 1.32 -3.71
CA ALA A 111 1.64 1.06 -4.82
C ALA A 111 0.94 2.35 -5.26
N ASP A 112 0.75 2.52 -6.57
CA ASP A 112 0.00 3.64 -7.13
C ASP A 112 -1.49 3.50 -6.82
N ILE A 113 -2.02 2.27 -6.96
CA ILE A 113 -3.40 1.91 -6.65
C ILE A 113 -3.43 0.59 -5.88
N VAL A 114 -4.30 0.50 -4.88
CA VAL A 114 -4.60 -0.75 -4.16
C VAL A 114 -6.10 -0.99 -4.16
N PHE A 115 -6.52 -2.20 -4.48
CA PHE A 115 -7.88 -2.68 -4.25
C PHE A 115 -7.87 -3.64 -3.06
N ASP A 116 -8.71 -3.38 -2.06
CA ASP A 116 -9.00 -4.29 -0.94
C ASP A 116 -10.42 -4.84 -1.13
N TYR A 117 -10.57 -6.15 -1.13
CA TYR A 117 -11.85 -6.80 -1.38
C TYR A 117 -11.96 -8.15 -0.69
N TYR A 118 -13.21 -8.49 -0.37
CA TYR A 118 -13.56 -9.78 0.23
C TYR A 118 -13.14 -10.93 -0.70
N THR A 119 -12.64 -11.98 -0.10
CA THR A 119 -12.26 -13.20 -0.84
C THR A 119 -13.09 -14.40 -0.37
N GLU A 120 -12.64 -15.09 0.65
CA GLU A 120 -13.30 -16.25 1.25
C GLU A 120 -13.13 -16.24 2.78
N GLU A 121 -13.97 -16.99 3.48
CA GLU A 121 -13.84 -17.25 4.93
C GLU A 121 -13.66 -15.99 5.79
N GLY A 122 -14.33 -14.91 5.43
CA GLY A 122 -14.24 -13.64 6.14
C GLY A 122 -12.96 -12.85 5.90
N SER A 123 -12.11 -13.26 4.94
CA SER A 123 -10.84 -12.60 4.66
C SER A 123 -10.91 -11.62 3.50
N THR A 124 -9.94 -10.69 3.42
CA THR A 124 -9.69 -9.85 2.24
C THR A 124 -8.28 -10.07 1.71
N ARG A 125 -8.04 -9.61 0.48
CA ARG A 125 -6.71 -9.53 -0.14
C ARG A 125 -6.56 -8.24 -0.91
N PHE A 126 -5.31 -7.79 -1.02
CA PHE A 126 -4.98 -6.65 -1.84
C PHE A 126 -4.61 -7.05 -3.27
N ALA A 127 -5.14 -6.31 -4.25
CA ALA A 127 -4.56 -6.23 -5.59
C ALA A 127 -3.82 -4.90 -5.67
N ALA A 128 -2.50 -4.92 -5.63
CA ALA A 128 -1.65 -3.74 -5.62
C ALA A 128 -1.07 -3.50 -7.02
N ILE A 129 -1.25 -2.28 -7.55
CA ILE A 129 -0.82 -1.90 -8.89
C ILE A 129 0.37 -0.94 -8.78
N PHE A 130 1.44 -1.27 -9.50
CA PHE A 130 2.68 -0.51 -9.56
C PHE A 130 2.96 -0.12 -11.00
N TYR A 131 3.26 1.15 -11.23
CA TYR A 131 3.54 1.68 -12.56
C TYR A 131 4.65 2.72 -12.59
N GLY A 132 4.48 3.85 -11.87
CA GLY A 132 5.35 5.01 -11.90
C GLY A 132 6.67 4.86 -11.12
N ASN A 133 6.84 3.79 -10.34
CA ASN A 133 8.01 3.56 -9.50
C ASN A 133 8.46 2.09 -9.53
N ASP A 134 9.68 1.83 -9.06
CA ASP A 134 10.18 0.49 -8.79
C ASP A 134 10.24 0.22 -7.29
N VAL A 135 9.84 -1.00 -6.91
CA VAL A 135 9.80 -1.47 -5.54
C VAL A 135 10.63 -2.73 -5.40
N SER A 136 11.62 -2.70 -4.52
CA SER A 136 12.59 -3.80 -4.38
C SER A 136 12.00 -5.10 -3.84
N MET A 137 10.88 -5.02 -3.11
CA MET A 137 10.17 -6.18 -2.59
C MET A 137 8.69 -5.86 -2.38
N VAL A 138 7.82 -6.68 -2.98
CA VAL A 138 6.36 -6.62 -2.82
C VAL A 138 5.85 -8.00 -2.39
N GLY A 139 5.03 -8.04 -1.36
CA GLY A 139 4.41 -9.26 -0.85
C GLY A 139 3.98 -9.17 0.62
N PRO A 140 3.60 -10.31 1.25
CA PRO A 140 3.59 -11.68 0.69
C PRO A 140 2.55 -11.85 -0.41
N ILE A 141 2.93 -12.54 -1.48
CA ILE A 141 2.05 -12.78 -2.63
C ILE A 141 1.08 -13.91 -2.32
N ARG A 142 -0.17 -13.76 -2.74
CA ARG A 142 -1.27 -14.73 -2.54
C ARG A 142 -1.99 -15.08 -3.84
N SER A 143 -2.98 -15.97 -3.69
CA SER A 143 -3.77 -16.47 -4.82
C SER A 143 -4.64 -15.37 -5.44
N GLY A 144 -4.77 -15.42 -6.76
CA GLY A 144 -5.73 -14.63 -7.54
C GLY A 144 -7.17 -15.02 -7.23
N ARG A 145 -8.10 -14.11 -7.57
CA ARG A 145 -9.55 -14.24 -7.43
C ARG A 145 -10.24 -13.76 -8.69
N PHE A 146 -11.50 -14.11 -8.89
CA PHE A 146 -12.25 -13.77 -10.12
C PHE A 146 -12.18 -12.29 -10.50
N ILE A 147 -12.31 -11.37 -9.56
CA ILE A 147 -12.20 -9.91 -9.78
C ILE A 147 -10.83 -9.50 -10.36
N ASP A 148 -9.78 -10.26 -10.09
CA ASP A 148 -8.45 -9.94 -10.63
C ASP A 148 -8.45 -9.99 -12.17
N ALA A 149 -9.32 -10.80 -12.80
CA ALA A 149 -9.48 -10.79 -14.24
C ALA A 149 -9.93 -9.41 -14.75
N ASP A 150 -10.90 -8.81 -14.10
CA ASP A 150 -11.39 -7.48 -14.42
C ASP A 150 -10.30 -6.41 -14.23
N LEU A 151 -9.57 -6.49 -13.12
CA LEU A 151 -8.48 -5.56 -12.83
C LEU A 151 -7.33 -5.69 -13.83
N VAL A 152 -6.90 -6.93 -14.13
CA VAL A 152 -5.81 -7.17 -15.11
C VAL A 152 -6.19 -6.70 -16.52
N GLN A 153 -7.43 -6.91 -16.94
CA GLN A 153 -7.94 -6.42 -18.23
C GLN A 153 -7.99 -4.90 -18.27
N GLY A 154 -8.60 -4.27 -17.28
CA GLY A 154 -8.76 -2.81 -17.21
C GLY A 154 -7.41 -2.09 -17.15
N TYR A 155 -6.55 -2.48 -16.23
CA TYR A 155 -5.22 -1.88 -16.09
C TYR A 155 -4.19 -2.44 -17.09
N LYS A 156 -4.57 -3.40 -17.92
CA LYS A 156 -3.72 -4.03 -18.94
C LYS A 156 -2.41 -4.56 -18.35
N ALA A 157 -2.46 -5.02 -17.09
CA ALA A 157 -1.30 -5.28 -16.24
C ALA A 157 -0.59 -6.61 -16.55
N ILE A 158 0.67 -6.70 -16.16
CA ILE A 158 1.33 -7.98 -15.85
C ILE A 158 0.75 -8.45 -14.52
N PHE A 159 0.33 -9.71 -14.42
CA PHE A 159 -0.34 -10.24 -13.23
C PHE A 159 0.55 -11.21 -12.47
N ALA A 160 1.06 -10.79 -11.30
CA ALA A 160 1.87 -11.62 -10.42
C ALA A 160 1.03 -12.13 -9.22
N PHE A 161 0.88 -13.45 -9.10
CA PHE A 161 0.09 -14.09 -8.06
C PHE A 161 0.63 -15.48 -7.71
N GLY A 162 0.27 -16.02 -6.54
CA GLY A 162 0.82 -17.28 -6.04
C GLY A 162 0.15 -18.50 -6.68
N SER A 163 -1.16 -18.52 -6.74
CA SER A 163 -2.00 -19.59 -7.29
C SER A 163 -3.42 -19.07 -7.53
N ALA A 164 -4.36 -19.92 -7.93
CA ALA A 164 -5.78 -19.62 -7.97
C ALA A 164 -6.58 -20.92 -7.80
N TYR A 165 -7.86 -20.80 -7.40
CA TYR A 165 -8.79 -21.91 -7.48
C TYR A 165 -8.99 -22.36 -8.94
N VAL A 166 -9.37 -23.61 -9.15
CA VAL A 166 -9.44 -24.20 -10.49
C VAL A 166 -10.27 -23.37 -11.47
N ALA A 167 -11.45 -22.90 -11.05
CA ALA A 167 -12.33 -22.12 -11.90
C ALA A 167 -11.79 -20.71 -12.20
N GLU A 168 -11.12 -20.07 -11.23
CA GLU A 168 -10.42 -18.80 -11.42
C GLU A 168 -9.28 -18.96 -12.42
N MET A 169 -8.46 -20.02 -12.25
CA MET A 169 -7.36 -20.32 -13.17
C MET A 169 -7.87 -20.63 -14.59
N GLN A 170 -9.00 -21.33 -14.73
CA GLN A 170 -9.64 -21.56 -16.03
C GLN A 170 -10.06 -20.25 -16.68
N ARG A 171 -10.69 -19.30 -15.94
CA ARG A 171 -11.02 -17.96 -16.44
C ARG A 171 -9.76 -17.20 -16.88
N PHE A 172 -8.72 -17.22 -16.08
CA PHE A 172 -7.46 -16.53 -16.39
C PHE A 172 -6.81 -17.10 -17.65
N ASN A 173 -6.76 -18.42 -17.79
CA ASN A 173 -6.20 -19.08 -18.96
C ASN A 173 -7.01 -18.83 -20.25
N ALA A 174 -8.31 -18.61 -20.12
CA ALA A 174 -9.22 -18.29 -21.25
C ALA A 174 -9.23 -16.80 -21.62
N SER A 175 -8.55 -15.95 -20.85
CA SER A 175 -8.56 -14.49 -21.05
C SER A 175 -7.47 -14.02 -22.03
N ASP A 176 -7.60 -12.79 -22.53
CA ASP A 176 -6.62 -12.12 -23.38
C ASP A 176 -5.29 -11.84 -22.68
N PHE A 177 -5.27 -11.93 -21.36
CA PHE A 177 -4.08 -11.70 -20.54
C PHE A 177 -3.37 -13.00 -20.08
N ALA A 178 -3.78 -14.18 -20.57
CA ALA A 178 -3.18 -15.45 -20.17
C ALA A 178 -1.65 -15.47 -20.29
N ASN A 179 -1.11 -14.82 -21.34
CA ASN A 179 0.34 -14.69 -21.53
C ASN A 179 1.00 -13.65 -20.60
N ARG A 180 0.23 -12.85 -19.84
CA ARG A 180 0.73 -11.84 -18.90
C ARG A 180 0.74 -12.32 -17.44
N MET A 181 0.31 -13.55 -17.20
CA MET A 181 0.38 -14.17 -15.89
C MET A 181 1.82 -14.56 -15.51
N VAL A 182 2.17 -14.33 -14.26
CA VAL A 182 3.44 -14.71 -13.66
C VAL A 182 3.15 -15.36 -12.30
N VAL A 183 3.41 -16.65 -12.20
CA VAL A 183 3.27 -17.46 -11.00
C VAL A 183 4.63 -17.98 -10.53
N GLU A 184 4.68 -18.60 -9.35
CA GLU A 184 5.89 -19.22 -8.84
C GLU A 184 6.26 -20.43 -9.70
N GLU A 185 7.25 -20.28 -10.59
CA GLU A 185 7.83 -21.33 -11.41
C GLU A 185 9.35 -21.13 -11.52
N PRO A 186 10.13 -22.17 -11.86
CA PRO A 186 11.53 -21.97 -12.20
C PRO A 186 11.69 -20.87 -13.25
N TYR A 187 12.65 -19.98 -13.03
CA TYR A 187 12.99 -18.85 -13.92
C TYR A 187 12.02 -17.66 -13.92
N THR A 188 10.93 -17.66 -13.12
CA THR A 188 10.13 -16.45 -12.87
C THR A 188 10.80 -15.57 -11.80
N PRO A 189 10.48 -14.27 -11.74
CA PRO A 189 11.05 -13.36 -10.75
C PRO A 189 10.42 -13.50 -9.35
N LEU A 190 9.40 -14.35 -9.18
CA LEU A 190 8.78 -14.62 -7.90
C LEU A 190 9.73 -15.50 -7.06
N LYS A 191 10.01 -15.08 -5.84
CA LYS A 191 10.96 -15.76 -4.95
C LYS A 191 10.34 -15.95 -3.57
N ARG A 192 10.67 -17.05 -2.90
CA ARG A 192 10.34 -17.22 -1.49
C ARG A 192 11.38 -16.47 -0.66
N TYR A 193 10.90 -15.50 0.13
CA TYR A 193 11.73 -14.78 1.10
C TYR A 193 12.28 -15.73 2.16
N ASP A 194 11.40 -16.59 2.69
CA ASP A 194 11.79 -17.74 3.51
C ASP A 194 11.47 -19.02 2.74
N PRO A 195 12.46 -19.84 2.33
CA PRO A 195 12.25 -21.09 1.60
C PRO A 195 11.38 -22.10 2.36
N ASN A 196 11.33 -22.01 3.70
CA ASN A 196 10.52 -22.88 4.54
C ASN A 196 9.15 -22.24 4.90
N GLY A 197 8.95 -20.97 4.55
CA GLY A 197 7.72 -20.22 4.84
C GLY A 197 6.77 -20.24 3.66
N PHE A 198 5.64 -20.92 3.81
CA PHE A 198 4.60 -20.97 2.76
C PHE A 198 4.07 -19.56 2.38
N ASP A 199 4.07 -18.62 3.32
CA ASP A 199 3.42 -17.32 3.19
C ASP A 199 4.33 -16.19 2.69
N TYR A 200 5.57 -16.47 2.30
CA TYR A 200 6.57 -15.44 2.01
C TYR A 200 7.03 -15.41 0.55
N LEU A 201 6.10 -15.60 -0.38
CA LEU A 201 6.37 -15.36 -1.80
C LEU A 201 6.42 -13.85 -2.05
N VAL A 202 7.47 -13.37 -2.71
CA VAL A 202 7.71 -11.95 -2.97
C VAL A 202 8.22 -11.72 -4.38
N VAL A 203 8.14 -10.48 -4.85
CA VAL A 203 8.69 -10.06 -6.14
C VAL A 203 9.30 -8.66 -6.05
N ASN A 204 10.36 -8.42 -6.85
CA ASN A 204 10.88 -7.09 -7.16
C ASN A 204 10.22 -6.62 -8.47
N THR A 205 9.71 -5.38 -8.52
CA THR A 205 8.98 -4.88 -9.69
C THR A 205 9.90 -4.64 -10.89
N ALA A 206 11.16 -4.24 -10.67
CA ALA A 206 12.12 -4.09 -11.76
C ALA A 206 12.47 -5.46 -12.39
N ASP A 207 12.65 -6.50 -11.57
CA ASP A 207 12.85 -7.88 -12.06
C ASP A 207 11.63 -8.38 -12.84
N LEU A 208 10.40 -8.07 -12.36
CA LEU A 208 9.15 -8.43 -13.03
C LEU A 208 9.03 -7.69 -14.38
N SER A 209 9.37 -6.41 -14.42
CA SER A 209 9.43 -5.60 -15.64
C SER A 209 10.43 -6.16 -16.65
N ALA A 210 11.64 -6.50 -16.20
CA ALA A 210 12.68 -7.11 -17.05
C ALA A 210 12.24 -8.46 -17.61
N TYR A 211 11.62 -9.30 -16.78
CA TYR A 211 11.06 -10.59 -17.20
C TYR A 211 9.98 -10.42 -18.28
N ALA A 212 9.04 -9.47 -18.08
CA ALA A 212 8.01 -9.15 -19.06
C ALA A 212 8.59 -8.60 -20.37
N THR A 213 9.64 -7.78 -20.29
CA THR A 213 10.34 -7.26 -21.47
C THR A 213 10.99 -8.40 -22.26
N LYS A 214 11.68 -9.33 -21.58
CA LYS A 214 12.27 -10.51 -22.23
C LYS A 214 11.22 -11.37 -22.95
N ARG A 215 9.99 -11.40 -22.45
CA ARG A 215 8.85 -12.10 -23.06
C ARG A 215 8.13 -11.32 -24.17
N GLY A 216 8.52 -10.08 -24.43
CA GLY A 216 7.89 -9.21 -25.44
C GLY A 216 6.47 -8.75 -25.05
N ILE A 217 6.13 -8.74 -23.76
CA ILE A 217 4.79 -8.38 -23.26
C ILE A 217 4.75 -7.08 -22.44
N ASN A 218 5.86 -6.33 -22.39
CA ASN A 218 6.01 -5.14 -21.55
C ASN A 218 5.95 -3.83 -22.38
N GLY A 219 4.88 -3.60 -23.11
CA GLY A 219 4.72 -2.37 -23.90
C GLY A 219 3.83 -1.34 -23.16
N VAL A 220 4.03 -0.06 -23.48
CA VAL A 220 3.21 1.05 -22.99
C VAL A 220 1.72 0.81 -23.24
N GLN A 221 0.89 1.22 -22.27
CA GLN A 221 -0.55 1.08 -22.33
C GLN A 221 -1.25 2.44 -22.21
N ASN A 222 -2.42 2.55 -22.83
CA ASN A 222 -3.31 3.66 -22.52
C ASN A 222 -4.07 3.35 -21.23
N LEU A 223 -3.81 4.16 -20.19
CA LEU A 223 -4.40 4.08 -18.86
C LEU A 223 -5.22 5.33 -18.52
N ASN A 224 -5.62 6.09 -19.53
CA ASN A 224 -6.44 7.27 -19.35
C ASN A 224 -7.83 6.89 -18.84
N ALA A 225 -8.32 7.54 -17.79
CA ALA A 225 -9.71 7.54 -17.32
C ALA A 225 -9.88 8.35 -16.01
N MET A 226 -8.85 8.39 -15.15
CA MET A 226 -8.90 9.16 -13.91
C MET A 226 -8.66 10.65 -14.21
N PHE A 227 -9.31 11.50 -13.42
CA PHE A 227 -9.08 12.95 -13.45
C PHE A 227 -8.49 13.39 -12.12
N PHE A 228 -7.39 14.16 -12.15
CA PHE A 228 -6.69 14.62 -10.96
C PHE A 228 -6.67 16.13 -10.90
N ASN A 229 -6.96 16.69 -9.72
CA ASN A 229 -6.80 18.12 -9.48
C ASN A 229 -6.45 18.39 -8.01
N LEU A 230 -5.64 19.41 -7.73
CA LEU A 230 -5.28 19.81 -6.37
C LEU A 230 -6.48 20.33 -5.57
N PRO A 231 -7.28 21.29 -6.08
CA PRO A 231 -8.46 21.72 -5.37
C PRO A 231 -9.47 20.58 -5.18
N ALA A 232 -9.92 20.40 -3.94
CA ALA A 232 -11.03 19.51 -3.64
C ALA A 232 -12.33 20.07 -4.28
N PRO A 233 -13.22 19.21 -4.83
CA PRO A 233 -14.49 19.67 -5.38
C PRO A 233 -15.39 20.27 -4.29
N ALA A 234 -16.32 21.12 -4.66
CA ALA A 234 -17.34 21.62 -3.73
C ALA A 234 -18.32 20.51 -3.32
N GLY A 235 -19.02 20.71 -2.20
CA GLY A 235 -20.10 19.81 -1.74
C GLY A 235 -19.63 18.59 -0.93
N GLY A 236 -18.34 18.53 -0.56
CA GLY A 236 -17.85 17.50 0.37
C GLY A 236 -18.46 17.63 1.76
N GLN A 237 -18.64 16.49 2.43
CA GLN A 237 -19.03 16.41 3.83
C GLN A 237 -17.80 16.08 4.68
N ALA A 238 -17.82 16.40 5.98
CA ALA A 238 -16.74 16.02 6.86
C ALA A 238 -16.54 14.50 6.85
N GLY A 239 -15.32 14.06 6.56
CA GLY A 239 -14.96 12.66 6.35
C GLY A 239 -13.53 12.37 6.78
N THR A 240 -13.16 12.77 8.01
CA THR A 240 -11.81 12.58 8.54
C THR A 240 -11.56 11.16 9.03
N GLN A 241 -12.61 10.33 9.14
CA GLN A 241 -12.50 8.96 9.58
C GLN A 241 -13.49 8.08 8.83
N LEU A 242 -13.04 6.93 8.34
CA LEU A 242 -13.92 5.91 7.79
C LEU A 242 -13.54 4.52 8.30
N TYR A 243 -14.55 3.68 8.47
CA TYR A 243 -14.44 2.28 8.86
C TYR A 243 -15.04 1.41 7.77
N VAL A 244 -14.37 0.32 7.43
CA VAL A 244 -14.90 -0.70 6.54
C VAL A 244 -14.87 -2.04 7.27
N HIS A 245 -16.05 -2.58 7.56
CA HIS A 245 -16.23 -3.86 8.22
C HIS A 245 -16.62 -4.91 7.19
N TYR A 246 -15.67 -5.76 6.81
CA TYR A 246 -15.89 -6.85 5.85
C TYR A 246 -16.49 -8.07 6.51
N SER A 247 -16.02 -8.40 7.70
CA SER A 247 -16.47 -9.56 8.48
C SER A 247 -16.02 -9.45 9.95
N ALA A 248 -16.42 -10.40 10.77
CA ALA A 248 -15.91 -10.51 12.14
C ALA A 248 -14.38 -10.66 12.22
N ALA A 249 -13.74 -11.22 11.18
CA ALA A 249 -12.30 -11.45 11.15
C ALA A 249 -11.52 -10.32 10.46
N THR A 250 -12.16 -9.57 9.57
CA THR A 250 -11.47 -8.56 8.76
C THR A 250 -12.26 -7.26 8.73
N TYR A 251 -11.67 -6.24 9.28
CA TYR A 251 -12.18 -4.87 9.30
C TYR A 251 -11.03 -3.88 9.35
N ASN A 252 -11.25 -2.67 8.87
CA ASN A 252 -10.22 -1.64 8.84
C ASN A 252 -10.80 -0.26 9.16
N ARG A 253 -9.89 0.65 9.50
CA ARG A 253 -10.17 2.05 9.74
C ARG A 253 -9.13 2.91 9.03
N TRP A 254 -9.56 4.05 8.53
CA TRP A 254 -8.74 5.07 7.93
C TRP A 254 -8.93 6.38 8.66
N ASP A 255 -7.86 6.97 9.12
CA ASP A 255 -7.86 8.27 9.79
C ASP A 255 -7.11 9.27 8.91
N TYR A 256 -7.75 10.39 8.60
CA TYR A 256 -7.11 11.47 7.85
C TYR A 256 -6.08 12.18 8.72
N ASP A 257 -4.84 12.21 8.24
CA ASP A 257 -3.76 12.97 8.85
C ASP A 257 -3.58 14.30 8.09
N PRO A 258 -3.88 15.45 8.69
CA PRO A 258 -3.78 16.75 8.03
C PRO A 258 -2.33 17.18 7.77
N VAL A 259 -1.34 16.55 8.41
CA VAL A 259 0.08 16.88 8.22
C VAL A 259 0.60 16.26 6.91
N SER A 260 0.35 14.99 6.69
CA SER A 260 0.71 14.30 5.44
C SER A 260 -0.35 14.52 4.34
N GLY A 261 -1.57 14.90 4.71
CA GLY A 261 -2.70 15.02 3.82
C GLY A 261 -3.22 13.66 3.31
N LYS A 262 -2.93 12.57 4.02
CA LYS A 262 -3.30 11.19 3.65
C LYS A 262 -4.26 10.57 4.64
N TYR A 263 -4.98 9.56 4.20
CA TYR A 263 -5.73 8.65 5.06
C TYR A 263 -4.81 7.50 5.48
N MET A 264 -4.54 7.40 6.78
CA MET A 264 -3.67 6.39 7.37
C MET A 264 -4.46 5.14 7.71
N ARG A 265 -3.96 3.97 7.29
CA ARG A 265 -4.65 2.69 7.50
C ARG A 265 -4.37 2.10 8.87
N PHE A 266 -5.46 1.66 9.52
CA PHE A 266 -5.44 0.80 10.70
C PHE A 266 -6.16 -0.50 10.37
N SER A 267 -5.53 -1.62 10.67
CA SER A 267 -6.07 -2.95 10.41
C SER A 267 -6.48 -3.66 11.69
N ASP A 268 -7.43 -4.58 11.57
CA ASP A 268 -7.90 -5.46 12.65
C ASP A 268 -6.76 -6.22 13.34
N THR A 269 -6.85 -6.40 14.65
CA THR A 269 -5.89 -7.19 15.45
C THR A 269 -6.49 -8.44 16.08
N ALA A 270 -7.80 -8.53 16.18
CA ALA A 270 -8.54 -9.64 16.76
C ALA A 270 -9.88 -9.83 16.05
N ASP A 271 -10.48 -11.03 16.15
CA ASP A 271 -11.84 -11.27 15.67
C ASP A 271 -12.86 -10.61 16.62
N VAL A 272 -13.98 -10.16 16.04
CA VAL A 272 -15.15 -9.65 16.77
C VAL A 272 -16.26 -10.70 16.64
N THR A 273 -16.31 -11.65 17.59
CA THR A 273 -17.22 -12.78 17.54
C THR A 273 -18.43 -12.65 18.47
N GLU A 274 -18.37 -11.72 19.43
CA GLU A 274 -19.43 -11.53 20.43
C GLU A 274 -20.22 -10.24 20.15
N VAL A 275 -21.52 -10.28 20.44
CA VAL A 275 -22.39 -9.11 20.32
C VAL A 275 -21.95 -8.02 21.32
N GLY A 276 -21.67 -6.84 20.81
CA GLY A 276 -21.20 -5.69 21.63
C GLY A 276 -19.69 -5.66 21.86
N GLN A 277 -18.94 -6.61 21.35
CA GLN A 277 -17.48 -6.58 21.36
C GLN A 277 -16.97 -5.43 20.48
N SER A 278 -16.01 -4.65 21.01
CA SER A 278 -15.41 -3.55 20.28
C SER A 278 -14.34 -4.05 19.30
N GLU A 279 -14.33 -3.51 18.10
CA GLU A 279 -13.27 -3.70 17.12
C GLU A 279 -11.92 -3.19 17.64
N GLN A 280 -10.85 -3.93 17.35
CA GLN A 280 -9.50 -3.61 17.79
C GLN A 280 -8.62 -3.35 16.57
N TYR A 281 -7.88 -2.24 16.59
CA TYR A 281 -7.10 -1.78 15.44
C TYR A 281 -5.66 -1.49 15.83
N ALA A 282 -4.73 -1.75 14.90
CA ALA A 282 -3.37 -1.25 14.96
C ALA A 282 -3.01 -0.55 13.64
N ALA A 283 -2.19 0.47 13.71
CA ALA A 283 -1.66 1.12 12.51
C ALA A 283 -0.95 0.08 11.64
N LEU A 284 -1.28 0.07 10.35
CA LEU A 284 -0.58 -0.77 9.39
C LEU A 284 0.67 -0.05 8.92
N THR A 285 1.83 -0.67 9.12
CA THR A 285 3.11 -0.20 8.59
C THR A 285 3.49 -1.01 7.36
N ASP A 286 4.42 -0.50 6.57
CA ASP A 286 5.02 -1.23 5.46
C ASP A 286 6.38 -1.78 5.91
N ARG A 287 6.59 -3.08 5.79
CA ARG A 287 7.82 -3.75 6.25
C ARG A 287 9.07 -3.35 5.46
N LEU A 288 8.90 -2.86 4.23
CA LEU A 288 10.03 -2.43 3.40
C LEU A 288 10.52 -1.02 3.78
N THR A 289 9.60 -0.14 4.16
CA THR A 289 9.88 1.28 4.40
C THR A 289 9.86 1.66 5.87
N ASP A 290 9.32 0.81 6.75
CA ASP A 290 9.01 1.07 8.15
C ASP A 290 8.08 2.29 8.35
N GLN A 291 7.38 2.73 7.28
CA GLN A 291 6.46 3.85 7.32
C GLN A 291 5.02 3.36 7.45
N PRO A 292 4.12 4.15 8.06
CA PRO A 292 2.70 3.87 8.06
C PRO A 292 2.14 3.82 6.63
N VAL A 293 1.22 2.87 6.37
CA VAL A 293 0.51 2.77 5.09
C VAL A 293 -0.58 3.84 5.05
N GLY A 294 -0.50 4.71 4.04
CA GLY A 294 -1.46 5.79 3.85
C GLY A 294 -1.63 6.16 2.37
N PHE A 295 -2.84 6.56 2.00
CA PHE A 295 -3.21 6.93 0.63
C PHE A 295 -3.80 8.33 0.57
N ASP A 296 -3.60 9.02 -0.55
CA ASP A 296 -4.12 10.37 -0.79
C ASP A 296 -5.64 10.37 -1.00
N ASN A 297 -6.15 9.27 -1.55
CA ASN A 297 -7.57 9.01 -1.75
C ASN A 297 -7.96 7.64 -1.22
N VAL A 298 -9.12 7.53 -0.58
CA VAL A 298 -9.77 6.25 -0.27
C VAL A 298 -11.17 6.25 -0.89
N VAL A 299 -11.51 5.21 -1.63
CA VAL A 299 -12.79 5.11 -2.32
C VAL A 299 -13.48 3.82 -1.94
N VAL A 300 -14.73 3.89 -1.51
CA VAL A 300 -15.57 2.72 -1.21
C VAL A 300 -16.50 2.47 -2.39
N LEU A 301 -16.31 1.36 -3.08
CA LEU A 301 -17.09 0.95 -4.26
C LEU A 301 -18.17 -0.05 -3.87
N TYR A 302 -19.42 0.21 -4.24
CA TYR A 302 -20.50 -0.77 -4.15
C TYR A 302 -20.54 -1.58 -5.46
N VAL A 303 -20.21 -2.87 -5.35
CA VAL A 303 -20.06 -3.76 -6.51
C VAL A 303 -20.89 -5.02 -6.32
N ASN A 304 -21.45 -5.56 -7.41
CA ASN A 304 -22.19 -6.81 -7.35
C ASN A 304 -21.24 -7.98 -7.01
N HIS A 305 -21.62 -8.75 -5.98
CA HIS A 305 -20.95 -9.99 -5.60
C HIS A 305 -21.91 -11.14 -5.91
N GLU A 306 -21.49 -12.08 -6.73
CA GLU A 306 -22.26 -13.27 -7.06
C GLU A 306 -21.64 -14.50 -6.44
N LEU A 307 -22.48 -15.34 -5.83
CA LEU A 307 -22.04 -16.62 -5.30
C LEU A 307 -21.74 -17.57 -6.46
N TYR A 308 -20.47 -17.85 -6.71
CA TYR A 308 -20.05 -18.81 -7.73
C TYR A 308 -20.20 -20.26 -7.24
N SER A 309 -19.73 -20.53 -6.05
CA SER A 309 -19.89 -21.81 -5.33
C SER A 309 -19.75 -21.56 -3.82
N PRO A 310 -20.11 -22.51 -2.94
CA PRO A 310 -20.03 -22.30 -1.50
C PRO A 310 -18.68 -21.72 -1.07
N GLY A 311 -18.68 -20.50 -0.52
CA GLY A 311 -17.51 -19.76 -0.06
C GLY A 311 -16.68 -19.06 -1.15
N ILE A 312 -17.04 -19.18 -2.43
CA ILE A 312 -16.34 -18.53 -3.55
C ILE A 312 -17.26 -17.52 -4.22
N TYR A 313 -16.81 -16.31 -4.34
CA TYR A 313 -17.58 -15.20 -4.89
C TYR A 313 -16.92 -14.61 -6.13
N ASP A 314 -17.75 -14.25 -7.10
CA ASP A 314 -17.37 -13.46 -8.28
C ASP A 314 -17.80 -12.01 -8.05
N ILE A 315 -16.86 -11.11 -7.99
CA ILE A 315 -17.09 -9.68 -7.81
C ILE A 315 -17.04 -9.04 -9.19
N LEU A 316 -18.21 -8.60 -9.67
CA LEU A 316 -18.39 -8.14 -11.05
C LEU A 316 -18.06 -6.65 -11.17
N LEU A 317 -16.78 -6.32 -11.24
CA LEU A 317 -16.30 -4.94 -11.39
C LEU A 317 -16.40 -4.49 -12.87
N SER A 318 -17.62 -4.41 -13.39
CA SER A 318 -17.89 -3.94 -14.74
C SER A 318 -19.22 -3.17 -14.79
N GLY A 319 -19.30 -2.11 -15.60
CA GLY A 319 -20.45 -1.22 -15.68
C GLY A 319 -20.26 0.03 -14.82
N SER A 320 -21.21 0.32 -13.95
CA SER A 320 -21.21 1.47 -13.06
C SER A 320 -21.96 1.19 -11.76
N GLY A 321 -21.71 1.99 -10.74
CA GLY A 321 -22.40 1.87 -9.46
C GLY A 321 -22.10 3.04 -8.52
N ASP A 322 -22.78 3.04 -7.37
CA ASP A 322 -22.56 4.03 -6.32
C ASP A 322 -21.19 3.84 -5.67
N ALA A 323 -20.60 4.96 -5.23
CA ALA A 323 -19.36 4.97 -4.46
C ALA A 323 -19.29 6.17 -3.53
N TYR A 324 -18.39 6.10 -2.56
CA TYR A 324 -17.98 7.22 -1.75
C TYR A 324 -16.48 7.43 -1.87
N ALA A 325 -16.06 8.65 -2.23
CA ALA A 325 -14.67 9.03 -2.35
C ALA A 325 -14.26 9.94 -1.20
N PHE A 326 -13.11 9.65 -0.60
CA PHE A 326 -12.53 10.41 0.51
C PHE A 326 -11.21 11.02 0.07
N ARG A 327 -11.08 12.34 0.20
CA ARG A 327 -9.84 13.09 0.00
C ARG A 327 -9.86 14.36 0.88
N ASP A 328 -8.70 14.78 1.34
CA ASP A 328 -8.52 16.03 2.10
C ASP A 328 -9.46 16.17 3.31
N GLY A 329 -9.74 15.06 4.02
CA GLY A 329 -10.63 15.03 5.17
C GLY A 329 -12.10 15.19 4.85
N GLN A 330 -12.50 15.05 3.59
CA GLN A 330 -13.88 15.18 3.11
C GLN A 330 -14.33 13.92 2.39
N ALA A 331 -15.63 13.65 2.47
CA ALA A 331 -16.34 12.55 1.83
C ALA A 331 -17.27 13.07 0.73
N TYR A 332 -17.30 12.42 -0.41
CA TYR A 332 -18.10 12.74 -1.58
C TYR A 332 -18.89 11.52 -2.03
N ARG A 333 -20.19 11.66 -2.26
CA ARG A 333 -20.95 10.65 -2.97
C ARG A 333 -20.65 10.79 -4.46
N VAL A 334 -20.24 9.68 -5.11
CA VAL A 334 -19.82 9.64 -6.51
C VAL A 334 -20.36 8.37 -7.16
N GLN A 335 -20.19 8.26 -8.47
CA GLN A 335 -20.44 7.01 -9.21
C GLN A 335 -19.15 6.50 -9.82
N TRP A 336 -18.91 5.20 -9.68
CA TRP A 336 -17.82 4.54 -10.39
C TRP A 336 -18.27 4.04 -11.75
N HIS A 337 -17.34 4.03 -12.71
CA HIS A 337 -17.54 3.52 -14.06
C HIS A 337 -16.35 2.68 -14.48
N ARG A 338 -16.59 1.56 -15.13
CA ARG A 338 -15.57 0.75 -15.76
C ARG A 338 -16.17 -0.09 -16.88
N ASN A 339 -15.72 0.10 -18.12
CA ASN A 339 -15.94 -0.85 -19.20
C ASN A 339 -14.89 -1.97 -19.14
N ALA A 340 -15.07 -3.03 -19.95
CA ALA A 340 -14.24 -4.23 -19.88
C ALA A 340 -12.73 -3.99 -19.96
N THR A 341 -12.29 -2.97 -20.71
CA THR A 341 -10.87 -2.67 -20.94
C THR A 341 -10.40 -1.35 -20.33
N ASP A 342 -11.26 -0.68 -19.55
CA ASP A 342 -10.95 0.60 -18.96
C ASP A 342 -10.57 0.43 -17.47
N ILE A 343 -9.77 1.35 -16.95
CA ILE A 343 -9.52 1.46 -15.51
C ILE A 343 -10.75 2.07 -14.83
N VAL A 344 -10.85 1.92 -13.51
CA VAL A 344 -11.94 2.52 -12.73
C VAL A 344 -11.83 4.05 -12.79
N SER A 345 -12.92 4.71 -13.14
CA SER A 345 -13.08 6.17 -13.09
C SER A 345 -14.27 6.55 -12.21
N LEU A 346 -14.30 7.80 -11.76
CA LEU A 346 -15.37 8.33 -10.92
C LEU A 346 -15.98 9.57 -11.54
N THR A 347 -17.30 9.73 -11.34
CA THR A 347 -18.03 10.97 -11.67
C THR A 347 -18.76 11.53 -10.44
N MET A 348 -18.86 12.84 -10.41
CA MET A 348 -19.76 13.55 -9.50
C MET A 348 -21.22 13.28 -9.88
N PRO A 349 -22.21 13.59 -9.00
CA PRO A 349 -23.63 13.40 -9.31
C PRO A 349 -24.14 14.17 -10.53
N ASP A 350 -23.45 15.24 -10.94
CA ASP A 350 -23.75 16.01 -12.14
C ASP A 350 -23.13 15.44 -13.42
N GLY A 351 -22.42 14.31 -13.31
CA GLY A 351 -21.75 13.62 -14.41
C GLY A 351 -20.35 14.17 -14.74
N SER A 352 -19.88 15.22 -14.09
CA SER A 352 -18.51 15.70 -14.29
C SER A 352 -17.50 14.71 -13.69
N PRO A 353 -16.28 14.58 -14.26
CA PRO A 353 -15.23 13.75 -13.67
C PRO A 353 -14.92 14.14 -12.23
N PHE A 354 -14.85 13.16 -11.32
CA PHE A 354 -14.43 13.41 -9.93
C PHE A 354 -12.93 13.71 -9.90
N PRO A 355 -12.51 14.84 -9.33
CA PRO A 355 -11.10 15.18 -9.22
C PRO A 355 -10.47 14.41 -8.06
N PHE A 356 -9.75 13.33 -8.35
CA PHE A 356 -8.86 12.70 -7.37
C PHE A 356 -7.80 13.70 -6.92
N LYS A 357 -7.40 13.62 -5.66
CA LYS A 357 -6.18 14.30 -5.21
C LYS A 357 -4.98 13.65 -5.91
N PRO A 358 -4.06 14.43 -6.49
CA PRO A 358 -2.84 13.86 -7.03
C PRO A 358 -2.09 13.05 -5.98
N GLY A 359 -1.84 11.78 -6.27
CA GLY A 359 -1.27 10.80 -5.33
C GLY A 359 -1.89 9.43 -5.46
N THR A 360 -1.64 8.60 -4.47
CA THR A 360 -2.05 7.19 -4.44
C THR A 360 -3.51 7.00 -4.04
N THR A 361 -4.15 5.92 -4.52
CA THR A 361 -5.56 5.63 -4.24
C THR A 361 -5.76 4.21 -3.72
N CYS A 362 -6.53 4.06 -2.63
CA CYS A 362 -7.04 2.77 -2.17
C CYS A 362 -8.53 2.65 -2.47
N PHE A 363 -8.93 1.56 -3.12
CA PHE A 363 -10.31 1.18 -3.36
C PHE A 363 -10.72 0.06 -2.40
N GLU A 364 -11.72 0.31 -1.56
CA GLU A 364 -12.40 -0.66 -0.70
C GLU A 364 -13.64 -1.16 -1.46
N VAL A 365 -13.68 -2.44 -1.80
CA VAL A 365 -14.77 -3.01 -2.62
C VAL A 365 -15.75 -3.76 -1.73
N ILE A 366 -17.00 -3.31 -1.68
CA ILE A 366 -18.06 -3.88 -0.86
C ILE A 366 -19.28 -4.29 -1.68
N GLY A 367 -20.10 -5.20 -1.14
CA GLY A 367 -21.30 -5.70 -1.83
C GLY A 367 -22.41 -4.65 -1.96
N LEU A 368 -23.29 -4.81 -2.95
CA LEU A 368 -24.39 -3.88 -3.22
C LEU A 368 -25.37 -3.69 -2.05
N LYS A 369 -25.53 -4.72 -1.21
CA LYS A 369 -26.42 -4.68 -0.02
C LYS A 369 -25.77 -4.03 1.21
N SER A 370 -24.48 -3.65 1.11
CA SER A 370 -23.74 -3.04 2.21
C SER A 370 -24.37 -1.74 2.65
N THR A 371 -24.25 -1.45 3.94
CA THR A 371 -24.83 -0.26 4.55
C THR A 371 -23.76 0.78 4.85
N VAL A 372 -24.15 2.04 4.87
CA VAL A 372 -23.33 3.16 5.32
C VAL A 372 -24.04 3.92 6.42
N ALA A 373 -23.31 4.27 7.49
CA ALA A 373 -23.76 5.14 8.56
C ALA A 373 -22.75 6.27 8.76
N GLN A 374 -23.24 7.51 8.94
CA GLN A 374 -22.42 8.67 9.25
C GLN A 374 -22.74 9.19 10.64
N THR A 375 -21.71 9.45 11.44
CA THR A 375 -21.83 10.11 12.74
C THR A 375 -20.77 11.19 12.84
N GLY A 376 -21.17 12.45 12.75
CA GLY A 376 -20.24 13.58 12.67
C GLY A 376 -19.35 13.48 11.45
N GLN A 377 -18.04 13.37 11.68
CA GLN A 377 -17.03 13.23 10.62
C GLN A 377 -16.60 11.78 10.36
N SER A 378 -17.23 10.81 11.03
CA SER A 378 -16.93 9.39 10.91
C SER A 378 -17.96 8.69 10.02
N TRP A 379 -17.47 7.87 9.09
CA TRP A 379 -18.27 7.07 8.16
C TRP A 379 -18.01 5.60 8.42
N ARG A 380 -19.08 4.79 8.54
CA ARG A 380 -18.96 3.35 8.74
C ARG A 380 -19.66 2.60 7.64
N PHE A 381 -18.92 1.81 6.91
CA PHE A 381 -19.39 0.90 5.88
C PHE A 381 -19.40 -0.53 6.44
N THR A 382 -20.54 -1.21 6.34
CA THR A 382 -20.67 -2.60 6.75
C THR A 382 -20.98 -3.45 5.51
N HIS A 383 -19.99 -4.23 5.11
CA HIS A 383 -20.10 -5.14 3.98
C HIS A 383 -21.18 -6.18 4.22
N GLN A 384 -21.98 -6.44 3.20
CA GLN A 384 -22.95 -7.50 3.18
C GLN A 384 -22.81 -8.32 1.91
N MET A 385 -22.76 -9.63 2.10
CA MET A 385 -22.76 -10.58 1.00
C MET A 385 -24.17 -10.67 0.37
N PRO A 386 -24.28 -11.15 -0.87
CA PRO A 386 -25.54 -11.24 -1.60
C PRO A 386 -26.60 -12.09 -0.92
#